data_5de4ba4a65a40b50eab2aabc38d5610d
#
_entry.id   5de4ba4a65a40b50eab2aabc38d5610d
#
_cell.length_a   1.000
_cell.length_b   1.000
_cell.length_c   1.000
_cell.angle_alpha   90.00
_cell.angle_beta   90.00
_cell.angle_gamma   90.00
#
_symmetry.space_group_name_H-M   'P 1'
#
loop_
_entity.id
_entity.type
_entity.pdbx_description
1 polymer ?
#
loop_
_entity_poly.entity_id
_entity_poly.type
_entity_poly.pdbx_seq_one_letter_code
_entity_poly.pdbx_strand_id
1 'polypeptide(L)'
;MARQTGARAKPARPLWSASQRDALVIIQTVSLRNIRSYARLDLDLEPGLVLVVGANGAGKTNLLESLHVGTQGFSPRTRADAQLVRFGEQGGRIALRGPRGATNVELEVTVELREGKRAKLNGAPLRAAEQLRSEVATLVFTPDRLAVVKGGPAVRRAYFDRVLGRLTPSRAAISVEYAAAIAQRNAALRRTAAGYSSRDAIAPWTEQVAALGSKLVESRTEVVALLAPGFAERADELGLPSARMTYEGVSPTIAALEARLERDLERGATGLGPHLDDVLLTSGTRDLRSFGSQGEQRLTVLALLLAEATLIADRRGFAPLLLLDDVLSELDPGRRRILASRIGGQGQALVTSTTSAALPVEPAQLLRVSPGQVEAG
;
A
#
# COMPACT_ATOMS: atom_id res chain seq x y z
N MET A 1 -36.20 12.12 36.45
CA MET A 1 -36.00 10.81 35.82
C MET A 1 -36.06 11.00 34.31
N ALA A 2 -34.91 11.22 33.67
CA ALA A 2 -34.79 11.36 32.23
C ALA A 2 -34.27 10.00 31.67
N ARG A 3 -35.09 9.35 30.85
CA ARG A 3 -34.74 8.11 30.16
C ARG A 3 -33.72 8.45 29.05
N GLN A 4 -32.50 8.02 29.20
CA GLN A 4 -31.53 7.97 28.11
C GLN A 4 -31.96 6.88 27.13
N THR A 5 -32.50 7.27 26.00
CA THR A 5 -32.71 6.41 24.84
C THR A 5 -31.35 6.18 24.17
N GLY A 6 -30.71 5.05 24.52
CA GLY A 6 -29.52 4.59 23.83
C GLY A 6 -29.83 4.28 22.35
N ALA A 7 -29.36 5.12 21.45
CA ALA A 7 -29.36 4.83 20.03
C ALA A 7 -28.52 3.56 19.79
N ARG A 8 -29.13 2.46 19.46
CA ARG A 8 -28.45 1.25 18.97
C ARG A 8 -27.70 1.62 17.70
N ALA A 9 -26.37 1.61 17.76
CA ALA A 9 -25.53 1.77 16.58
C ALA A 9 -25.95 0.72 15.53
N LYS A 10 -26.25 1.17 14.31
CA LYS A 10 -26.51 0.27 13.18
C LYS A 10 -25.30 -0.65 13.00
N PRO A 11 -25.52 -1.98 12.78
CA PRO A 11 -24.41 -2.89 12.53
C PRO A 11 -23.63 -2.39 11.33
N ALA A 12 -22.32 -2.28 11.49
CA ALA A 12 -21.42 -1.85 10.43
C ALA A 12 -21.52 -2.84 9.25
N ARG A 13 -21.75 -2.35 8.04
CA ARG A 13 -21.77 -3.20 6.84
C ARG A 13 -20.38 -3.76 6.59
N PRO A 14 -20.23 -5.06 6.22
CA PRO A 14 -18.93 -5.61 5.82
C PRO A 14 -18.38 -4.85 4.60
N LEU A 15 -17.05 -4.85 4.44
CA LEU A 15 -16.36 -4.17 3.32
C LEU A 15 -16.74 -4.76 1.95
N TRP A 16 -17.21 -6.02 1.92
CA TRP A 16 -17.44 -6.79 0.70
C TRP A 16 -18.88 -7.28 0.59
N SER A 17 -19.37 -7.40 -0.64
CA SER A 17 -20.69 -7.96 -0.94
C SER A 17 -20.65 -9.50 -1.11
N ALA A 18 -21.83 -10.15 -1.06
CA ALA A 18 -21.92 -11.60 -1.23
C ALA A 18 -21.45 -12.10 -2.60
N SER A 19 -21.63 -11.29 -3.65
CA SER A 19 -21.21 -11.62 -5.03
C SER A 19 -19.70 -11.55 -5.26
N GLN A 20 -18.96 -10.98 -4.33
CA GLN A 20 -17.49 -10.85 -4.40
C GLN A 20 -16.76 -12.09 -3.86
N ARG A 21 -17.49 -13.11 -3.35
CA ARG A 21 -16.92 -14.32 -2.73
C ARG A 21 -16.25 -15.26 -3.73
N ASP A 22 -16.83 -15.43 -4.90
CA ASP A 22 -16.40 -16.46 -5.87
C ASP A 22 -15.12 -16.07 -6.65
N ALA A 23 -14.69 -14.81 -6.54
CA ALA A 23 -13.49 -14.30 -7.22
C ALA A 23 -12.28 -14.12 -6.30
N LEU A 24 -12.40 -14.47 -5.01
CA LEU A 24 -11.33 -14.30 -4.01
C LEU A 24 -10.16 -15.24 -4.29
N VAL A 25 -8.95 -14.69 -4.35
CA VAL A 25 -7.75 -15.47 -4.06
C VAL A 25 -7.56 -15.47 -2.55
N ILE A 26 -7.75 -16.63 -1.94
CA ILE A 26 -7.49 -16.87 -0.53
C ILE A 26 -6.17 -17.61 -0.44
N ILE A 27 -5.21 -17.11 0.33
CA ILE A 27 -3.99 -17.84 0.60
C ILE A 27 -4.32 -18.92 1.62
N GLN A 28 -4.35 -20.17 1.19
CA GLN A 28 -4.63 -21.32 2.06
C GLN A 28 -3.37 -21.96 2.60
N THR A 29 -2.28 -21.99 1.81
CA THR A 29 -1.03 -22.60 2.28
C THR A 29 0.14 -21.65 2.11
N VAL A 30 0.99 -21.61 3.12
CA VAL A 30 2.22 -20.82 3.18
C VAL A 30 3.38 -21.77 3.45
N SER A 31 4.38 -21.75 2.57
CA SER A 31 5.61 -22.50 2.76
C SER A 31 6.81 -21.55 2.67
N LEU A 32 7.55 -21.44 3.77
CA LEU A 32 8.74 -20.62 3.88
C LEU A 32 9.96 -21.51 4.09
N ARG A 33 11.06 -21.17 3.40
CA ARG A 33 12.37 -21.82 3.57
C ARG A 33 13.42 -20.71 3.63
N ASN A 34 14.15 -20.66 4.74
CA ASN A 34 15.23 -19.71 4.98
C ASN A 34 14.82 -18.24 4.75
N ILE A 35 13.64 -17.85 5.26
CA ILE A 35 13.13 -16.49 5.18
C ILE A 35 13.11 -15.85 6.57
N ARG A 36 13.84 -14.76 6.75
CA ARG A 36 13.92 -13.99 8.00
C ARG A 36 14.22 -14.90 9.20
N SER A 37 13.30 -14.98 10.18
CA SER A 37 13.42 -15.86 11.36
C SER A 37 13.08 -17.34 11.09
N TYR A 38 12.47 -17.63 9.94
CA TYR A 38 11.96 -18.97 9.63
C TYR A 38 12.97 -19.79 8.82
N ALA A 39 13.54 -20.83 9.42
CA ALA A 39 14.32 -21.82 8.66
C ALA A 39 13.40 -22.65 7.78
N ARG A 40 12.33 -23.14 8.38
CA ARG A 40 11.24 -23.87 7.71
C ARG A 40 9.92 -23.55 8.40
N LEU A 41 8.92 -23.20 7.61
CA LEU A 41 7.55 -23.04 8.05
C LEU A 41 6.64 -23.58 6.96
N ASP A 42 5.73 -24.47 7.32
CA ASP A 42 4.59 -24.89 6.51
C ASP A 42 3.35 -24.63 7.33
N LEU A 43 2.40 -23.84 6.82
CA LEU A 43 1.26 -23.31 7.54
C LEU A 43 0.03 -23.29 6.64
N ASP A 44 -1.11 -23.75 7.19
CA ASP A 44 -2.41 -23.59 6.57
C ASP A 44 -3.13 -22.37 7.17
N LEU A 45 -3.77 -21.59 6.31
CA LEU A 45 -4.50 -20.38 6.65
C LEU A 45 -5.98 -20.53 6.31
N GLU A 46 -6.83 -20.16 7.25
CA GLU A 46 -8.27 -20.11 7.05
C GLU A 46 -8.69 -18.81 6.33
N PRO A 47 -9.78 -18.84 5.57
CA PRO A 47 -10.42 -17.64 5.06
C PRO A 47 -10.99 -16.78 6.19
N GLY A 48 -11.06 -15.47 5.98
CA GLY A 48 -11.60 -14.53 6.96
C GLY A 48 -10.52 -13.87 7.81
N LEU A 49 -10.81 -13.64 9.09
CA LEU A 49 -9.94 -12.92 10.00
C LEU A 49 -9.01 -13.90 10.76
N VAL A 50 -7.72 -13.83 10.47
CA VAL A 50 -6.68 -14.60 11.15
C VAL A 50 -5.95 -13.70 12.14
N LEU A 51 -5.96 -14.07 13.42
CA LEU A 51 -5.23 -13.38 14.48
C LEU A 51 -3.89 -14.06 14.75
N VAL A 52 -2.80 -13.31 14.58
CA VAL A 52 -1.42 -13.76 14.76
C VAL A 52 -0.87 -13.19 16.06
N VAL A 53 -0.70 -14.03 17.08
CA VAL A 53 -0.34 -13.63 18.43
C VAL A 53 1.06 -14.11 18.80
N GLY A 54 1.82 -13.30 19.52
CA GLY A 54 3.13 -13.66 20.05
C GLY A 54 3.85 -12.45 20.66
N ALA A 55 4.90 -12.71 21.41
CA ALA A 55 5.73 -11.67 21.99
C ALA A 55 6.35 -10.73 20.93
N ASN A 56 6.82 -9.56 21.35
CA ASN A 56 7.59 -8.69 20.47
C ASN A 56 8.88 -9.43 20.05
N GLY A 57 9.21 -9.33 18.75
CA GLY A 57 10.37 -10.04 18.18
C GLY A 57 10.14 -11.52 17.85
N ALA A 58 8.98 -12.13 18.18
CA ALA A 58 8.68 -13.54 17.91
C ALA A 58 8.67 -13.92 16.41
N GLY A 59 8.48 -12.93 15.49
CA GLY A 59 8.45 -13.21 14.05
C GLY A 59 7.13 -12.86 13.36
N LYS A 60 6.12 -12.34 14.09
CA LYS A 60 4.80 -11.96 13.52
C LYS A 60 4.92 -11.10 12.27
N THR A 61 5.66 -10.00 12.37
CA THR A 61 5.92 -9.09 11.23
C THR A 61 6.64 -9.80 10.09
N ASN A 62 7.54 -10.76 10.37
CA ASN A 62 8.25 -11.53 9.34
C ASN A 62 7.29 -12.45 8.58
N LEU A 63 6.26 -13.02 9.23
CA LEU A 63 5.21 -13.79 8.57
C LEU A 63 4.40 -12.89 7.61
N LEU A 64 3.93 -11.73 8.08
CA LEU A 64 3.19 -10.78 7.25
C LEU A 64 4.06 -10.27 6.07
N GLU A 65 5.34 -9.96 6.33
CA GLU A 65 6.29 -9.57 5.29
C GLU A 65 6.45 -10.66 4.23
N SER A 66 6.53 -11.94 4.64
CA SER A 66 6.64 -13.07 3.72
C SER A 66 5.41 -13.19 2.81
N LEU A 67 4.21 -13.04 3.36
CA LEU A 67 2.97 -13.01 2.58
C LEU A 67 2.95 -11.82 1.60
N HIS A 68 3.39 -10.65 2.04
CA HIS A 68 3.48 -9.48 1.16
C HIS A 68 4.49 -9.71 0.03
N VAL A 69 5.68 -10.24 0.33
CA VAL A 69 6.70 -10.55 -0.71
C VAL A 69 6.17 -11.60 -1.67
N GLY A 70 5.55 -12.67 -1.18
CA GLY A 70 4.99 -13.74 -2.01
C GLY A 70 3.86 -13.29 -2.93
N THR A 71 3.13 -12.22 -2.59
CA THR A 71 2.01 -11.69 -3.39
C THR A 71 2.36 -10.46 -4.20
N GLN A 72 3.33 -9.66 -3.76
CA GLN A 72 3.66 -8.36 -4.37
C GLN A 72 5.05 -8.32 -5.03
N GLY A 73 5.89 -9.33 -4.78
CA GLY A 73 7.24 -9.42 -5.33
C GLY A 73 8.27 -8.50 -4.68
N PHE A 74 7.95 -7.77 -3.62
CA PHE A 74 8.88 -6.88 -2.90
C PHE A 74 8.53 -6.77 -1.42
N SER A 75 9.50 -6.42 -0.58
CA SER A 75 9.28 -6.17 0.84
C SER A 75 8.73 -4.76 1.09
N PRO A 76 7.75 -4.60 2.00
CA PRO A 76 7.30 -3.28 2.44
C PRO A 76 8.30 -2.60 3.40
N ARG A 77 9.31 -3.33 3.91
CA ARG A 77 10.24 -2.88 4.97
C ARG A 77 11.66 -2.64 4.49
N THR A 78 12.09 -3.33 3.44
CA THR A 78 13.46 -3.21 2.92
C THR A 78 13.49 -3.16 1.41
N ARG A 79 14.47 -2.43 0.86
CA ARG A 79 14.78 -2.44 -0.58
C ARG A 79 15.83 -3.47 -0.94
N ALA A 80 16.58 -3.99 0.04
CA ALA A 80 17.62 -4.99 -0.17
C ALA A 80 17.02 -6.39 -0.05
N ASP A 81 16.78 -7.08 -1.16
CA ASP A 81 16.20 -8.42 -1.20
C ASP A 81 17.02 -9.42 -0.37
N ALA A 82 18.35 -9.26 -0.31
CA ALA A 82 19.22 -10.08 0.52
C ALA A 82 18.84 -10.11 2.00
N GLN A 83 18.21 -9.06 2.52
CA GLN A 83 17.75 -9.02 3.90
C GLN A 83 16.54 -9.92 4.17
N LEU A 84 15.87 -10.42 3.14
CA LEU A 84 14.79 -11.40 3.27
C LEU A 84 15.33 -12.80 3.60
N VAL A 85 16.53 -13.11 3.15
CA VAL A 85 17.18 -14.39 3.39
C VAL A 85 17.57 -14.49 4.87
N ARG A 86 17.37 -15.66 5.46
CA ARG A 86 17.78 -15.95 6.83
C ARG A 86 19.29 -15.76 6.98
N PHE A 87 19.71 -15.17 8.09
CA PHE A 87 21.12 -14.97 8.39
C PHE A 87 21.90 -16.30 8.34
N GLY A 88 23.01 -16.31 7.61
CA GLY A 88 23.87 -17.49 7.40
C GLY A 88 23.50 -18.35 6.19
N GLU A 89 22.36 -18.11 5.54
CA GLU A 89 21.89 -18.86 4.39
C GLU A 89 22.22 -18.18 3.06
N GLN A 90 22.31 -18.96 1.96
CA GLN A 90 22.63 -18.44 0.63
C GLN A 90 21.39 -18.04 -0.19
N GLY A 91 20.21 -18.48 0.24
CA GLY A 91 18.95 -18.18 -0.41
C GLY A 91 17.76 -18.57 0.43
N GLY A 92 16.58 -18.08 0.04
CA GLY A 92 15.32 -18.36 0.68
C GLY A 92 14.18 -18.48 -0.34
N ARG A 93 13.10 -19.15 0.07
CA ARG A 93 11.92 -19.38 -0.78
C ARG A 93 10.64 -19.10 -0.03
N ILE A 94 9.71 -18.45 -0.69
CA ILE A 94 8.33 -18.24 -0.29
C ILE A 94 7.44 -18.89 -1.34
N ALA A 95 6.58 -19.82 -0.93
CA ALA A 95 5.55 -20.39 -1.79
C ALA A 95 4.19 -20.22 -1.12
N LEU A 96 3.23 -19.68 -1.86
CA LEU A 96 1.86 -19.43 -1.43
C LEU A 96 0.91 -20.13 -2.40
N ARG A 97 -0.13 -20.77 -1.86
CA ARG A 97 -1.14 -21.44 -2.68
C ARG A 97 -2.53 -21.13 -2.14
N GLY A 98 -3.49 -21.12 -3.05
CA GLY A 98 -4.89 -21.01 -2.67
C GLY A 98 -5.83 -20.98 -3.87
N PRO A 99 -7.14 -21.11 -3.64
CA PRO A 99 -8.14 -21.04 -4.69
C PRO A 99 -8.29 -19.63 -5.25
N ARG A 100 -8.59 -19.57 -6.55
CA ARG A 100 -9.07 -18.39 -7.26
C ARG A 100 -10.29 -18.81 -8.08
N GLY A 101 -11.48 -18.64 -7.51
CA GLY A 101 -12.68 -19.23 -8.09
C GLY A 101 -12.57 -20.75 -8.19
N ALA A 102 -12.77 -21.31 -9.38
CA ALA A 102 -12.65 -22.75 -9.63
C ALA A 102 -11.22 -23.25 -9.88
N THR A 103 -10.20 -22.38 -9.86
CA THR A 103 -8.80 -22.74 -10.12
C THR A 103 -7.93 -22.51 -8.89
N ASN A 104 -6.79 -23.20 -8.84
CA ASN A 104 -5.77 -22.93 -7.82
C ASN A 104 -4.68 -22.03 -8.40
N VAL A 105 -4.17 -21.13 -7.57
CA VAL A 105 -3.03 -20.28 -7.88
C VAL A 105 -1.86 -20.66 -6.99
N GLU A 106 -0.69 -20.84 -7.58
CA GLU A 106 0.56 -21.00 -6.87
C GLU A 106 1.50 -19.84 -7.21
N LEU A 107 1.93 -19.14 -6.18
CA LEU A 107 2.85 -18.00 -6.23
C LEU A 107 4.16 -18.43 -5.55
N GLU A 108 5.27 -18.28 -6.25
CA GLU A 108 6.59 -18.60 -5.71
C GLU A 108 7.54 -17.42 -5.89
N VAL A 109 8.25 -17.07 -4.82
CA VAL A 109 9.36 -16.09 -4.85
C VAL A 109 10.57 -16.76 -4.23
N THR A 110 11.66 -16.81 -4.99
CA THR A 110 12.98 -17.26 -4.54
C THR A 110 13.93 -16.09 -4.52
N VAL A 111 14.71 -15.95 -3.47
CA VAL A 111 15.75 -14.93 -3.34
C VAL A 111 17.07 -15.64 -3.10
N GLU A 112 18.02 -15.46 -3.99
CA GLU A 112 19.38 -16.00 -3.89
C GLU A 112 20.39 -14.85 -3.84
N LEU A 113 21.34 -14.91 -2.91
CA LEU A 113 22.27 -13.81 -2.68
C LEU A 113 23.14 -13.48 -3.91
N ARG A 114 23.44 -14.50 -4.73
CA ARG A 114 24.27 -14.36 -5.94
C ARG A 114 23.45 -14.11 -7.20
N GLU A 115 22.28 -14.71 -7.31
CA GLU A 115 21.50 -14.72 -8.55
C GLU A 115 20.31 -13.74 -8.51
N GLY A 116 20.03 -13.18 -7.35
CA GLY A 116 18.94 -12.22 -7.13
C GLY A 116 17.58 -12.89 -6.93
N LYS A 117 16.53 -12.09 -7.16
CA LYS A 117 15.15 -12.49 -6.93
C LYS A 117 14.50 -13.01 -8.21
N ARG A 118 13.79 -14.13 -8.09
CA ARG A 118 12.99 -14.77 -9.15
C ARG A 118 11.59 -15.04 -8.65
N ALA A 119 10.62 -15.05 -9.56
CA ALA A 119 9.25 -15.41 -9.23
C ALA A 119 8.65 -16.35 -10.28
N LYS A 120 7.70 -17.17 -9.83
CA LYS A 120 6.90 -18.03 -10.68
C LYS A 120 5.42 -17.91 -10.33
N LEU A 121 4.59 -18.06 -11.35
CA LEU A 121 3.14 -18.16 -11.25
C LEU A 121 2.73 -19.52 -11.84
N ASN A 122 2.12 -20.39 -11.04
CA ASN A 122 1.73 -21.75 -11.45
C ASN A 122 2.89 -22.52 -12.11
N GLY A 123 4.10 -22.42 -11.57
CA GLY A 123 5.31 -23.03 -12.09
C GLY A 123 5.99 -22.27 -13.24
N ALA A 124 5.28 -21.38 -13.93
CA ALA A 124 5.83 -20.59 -15.04
C ALA A 124 6.67 -19.40 -14.51
N PRO A 125 7.90 -19.18 -15.00
CA PRO A 125 8.73 -18.07 -14.57
C PRO A 125 8.17 -16.72 -15.04
N LEU A 126 8.21 -15.73 -14.18
CA LEU A 126 7.84 -14.34 -14.47
C LEU A 126 9.08 -13.52 -14.82
N ARG A 127 8.91 -12.52 -15.70
CA ARG A 127 9.99 -11.59 -16.07
C ARG A 127 10.41 -10.69 -14.89
N ALA A 128 9.45 -10.36 -14.02
CA ALA A 128 9.68 -9.58 -12.81
C ALA A 128 8.73 -10.06 -11.71
N ALA A 129 9.21 -10.14 -10.47
CA ALA A 129 8.42 -10.60 -9.33
C ALA A 129 7.20 -9.71 -9.06
N GLU A 130 7.28 -8.44 -9.44
CA GLU A 130 6.20 -7.47 -9.33
C GLU A 130 4.96 -7.82 -10.17
N GLN A 131 5.07 -8.70 -11.17
CA GLN A 131 3.91 -9.20 -11.95
C GLN A 131 2.93 -10.01 -11.09
N LEU A 132 3.37 -10.57 -9.95
CA LEU A 132 2.49 -11.22 -8.97
C LEU A 132 1.36 -10.32 -8.46
N ARG A 133 1.52 -8.99 -8.50
CA ARG A 133 0.51 -8.01 -8.05
C ARG A 133 -0.81 -8.08 -8.82
N SER A 134 -0.78 -8.59 -10.06
CA SER A 134 -1.99 -8.77 -10.86
C SER A 134 -2.86 -9.90 -10.32
N GLU A 135 -2.25 -10.87 -9.64
CA GLU A 135 -2.92 -12.07 -9.18
C GLU A 135 -3.61 -11.85 -7.82
N VAL A 136 -2.88 -11.30 -6.86
CA VAL A 136 -3.39 -11.05 -5.51
C VAL A 136 -3.20 -9.59 -5.14
N ALA A 137 -4.28 -8.84 -5.05
CA ALA A 137 -4.21 -7.51 -4.47
C ALA A 137 -3.92 -7.64 -2.97
N THR A 138 -2.84 -7.04 -2.50
CA THR A 138 -2.46 -7.09 -1.09
C THR A 138 -2.23 -5.68 -0.57
N LEU A 139 -2.88 -5.36 0.53
CA LEU A 139 -2.69 -4.12 1.26
C LEU A 139 -2.04 -4.42 2.60
N VAL A 140 -1.05 -3.62 2.97
CA VAL A 140 -0.35 -3.79 4.24
C VAL A 140 -0.46 -2.53 5.07
N PHE A 141 -0.77 -2.68 6.35
CA PHE A 141 -0.61 -1.65 7.37
C PHE A 141 0.61 -1.99 8.21
N THR A 142 1.56 -1.08 8.31
CA THR A 142 2.71 -1.16 9.20
C THR A 142 2.86 0.19 9.92
N PRO A 143 3.52 0.25 11.08
CA PRO A 143 3.78 1.52 11.77
C PRO A 143 4.46 2.58 10.88
N ASP A 144 5.34 2.16 9.96
CA ASP A 144 6.03 3.05 9.02
C ASP A 144 5.09 3.74 8.01
N ARG A 145 3.87 3.19 7.82
CA ARG A 145 2.83 3.81 6.96
C ARG A 145 2.37 5.17 7.46
N LEU A 146 2.60 5.50 8.73
CA LEU A 146 2.37 6.85 9.25
C LEU A 146 3.13 7.92 8.47
N ALA A 147 4.22 7.56 7.80
CA ALA A 147 4.94 8.46 6.91
C ALA A 147 4.06 9.03 5.77
N VAL A 148 2.96 8.37 5.39
CA VAL A 148 2.00 8.91 4.40
C VAL A 148 1.36 10.20 4.90
N VAL A 149 1.08 10.31 6.19
CA VAL A 149 0.51 11.52 6.80
C VAL A 149 1.63 12.44 7.29
N LYS A 150 2.58 11.92 8.10
CA LYS A 150 3.66 12.71 8.73
C LYS A 150 4.73 13.19 7.75
N GLY A 151 4.97 12.42 6.70
CA GLY A 151 6.05 12.68 5.74
C GLY A 151 5.78 13.85 4.82
N GLY A 152 6.79 14.20 4.03
CA GLY A 152 6.67 15.25 3.02
C GLY A 152 5.83 14.85 1.81
N PRO A 153 5.53 15.80 0.91
CA PRO A 153 4.73 15.58 -0.30
C PRO A 153 5.20 14.39 -1.15
N ALA A 154 6.51 14.14 -1.22
CA ALA A 154 7.06 13.02 -1.98
C ALA A 154 6.57 11.65 -1.51
N VAL A 155 6.37 11.46 -0.19
CA VAL A 155 5.86 10.21 0.38
C VAL A 155 4.39 10.03 0.00
N ARG A 156 3.59 11.09 0.08
CA ARG A 156 2.17 11.06 -0.32
C ARG A 156 2.02 10.79 -1.82
N ARG A 157 2.76 11.51 -2.66
CA ARG A 157 2.76 11.22 -4.11
C ARG A 157 3.07 9.76 -4.40
N ALA A 158 4.13 9.22 -3.80
CA ALA A 158 4.49 7.80 -3.97
C ALA A 158 3.40 6.84 -3.47
N TYR A 159 2.62 7.20 -2.44
CA TYR A 159 1.46 6.41 -2.01
C TYR A 159 0.37 6.42 -3.08
N PHE A 160 -0.07 7.61 -3.56
CA PHE A 160 -1.14 7.72 -4.54
C PHE A 160 -0.73 7.16 -5.92
N ASP A 161 0.54 7.26 -6.32
CA ASP A 161 1.05 6.61 -7.53
C ASP A 161 0.97 5.07 -7.43
N ARG A 162 1.18 4.49 -6.23
CA ARG A 162 0.96 3.06 -6.01
C ARG A 162 -0.52 2.68 -6.05
N VAL A 163 -1.39 3.51 -5.48
CA VAL A 163 -2.85 3.33 -5.58
C VAL A 163 -3.28 3.38 -7.05
N LEU A 164 -2.81 4.36 -7.82
CA LEU A 164 -3.04 4.47 -9.26
C LEU A 164 -2.66 3.18 -9.99
N GLY A 165 -1.45 2.66 -9.75
CA GLY A 165 -0.97 1.43 -10.38
C GLY A 165 -1.81 0.19 -10.01
N ARG A 166 -2.39 0.14 -8.80
CA ARG A 166 -3.29 -0.94 -8.39
C ARG A 166 -4.68 -0.83 -9.02
N LEU A 167 -5.22 0.37 -9.14
CA LEU A 167 -6.55 0.62 -9.69
C LEU A 167 -6.57 0.64 -11.22
N THR A 168 -5.50 1.15 -11.83
CA THR A 168 -5.37 1.31 -13.29
C THR A 168 -3.97 0.85 -13.74
N PRO A 169 -3.74 -0.48 -13.87
CA PRO A 169 -2.41 -1.01 -14.22
C PRO A 169 -1.80 -0.44 -15.49
N SER A 170 -2.63 -0.07 -16.48
CA SER A 170 -2.18 0.58 -17.73
C SER A 170 -1.53 1.95 -17.52
N ARG A 171 -1.78 2.60 -16.38
CA ARG A 171 -1.19 3.89 -16.01
C ARG A 171 -0.07 3.76 -14.96
N ALA A 172 0.31 2.54 -14.57
CA ALA A 172 1.29 2.31 -13.50
C ALA A 172 2.68 2.88 -13.80
N ALA A 173 3.07 2.95 -15.08
CA ALA A 173 4.37 3.44 -15.51
C ALA A 173 4.48 4.98 -15.59
N ILE A 174 3.35 5.70 -15.61
CA ILE A 174 3.34 7.14 -15.93
C ILE A 174 4.19 7.99 -14.98
N SER A 175 4.23 7.66 -13.69
CA SER A 175 5.05 8.39 -12.71
C SER A 175 6.54 8.17 -12.93
N VAL A 176 6.93 6.97 -13.35
CA VAL A 176 8.33 6.62 -13.67
C VAL A 176 8.77 7.29 -14.98
N GLU A 177 7.93 7.25 -16.01
CA GLU A 177 8.17 7.90 -17.29
C GLU A 177 8.31 9.42 -17.13
N TYR A 178 7.41 10.03 -16.33
CA TYR A 178 7.50 11.44 -16.01
C TYR A 178 8.79 11.79 -15.24
N ALA A 179 9.18 10.98 -14.26
CA ALA A 179 10.42 11.19 -13.52
C ALA A 179 11.65 11.10 -14.42
N ALA A 180 11.66 10.19 -15.40
CA ALA A 180 12.72 10.10 -16.41
C ALA A 180 12.77 11.36 -17.31
N ALA A 181 11.61 11.84 -17.78
CA ALA A 181 11.53 13.07 -18.59
C ALA A 181 12.03 14.30 -17.82
N ILE A 182 11.67 14.44 -16.54
CA ILE A 182 12.18 15.50 -15.65
C ILE A 182 13.70 15.40 -15.50
N ALA A 183 14.24 14.20 -15.30
CA ALA A 183 15.69 14.01 -15.16
C ALA A 183 16.44 14.45 -16.43
N GLN A 184 15.92 14.12 -17.62
CA GLN A 184 16.49 14.52 -18.91
C GLN A 184 16.38 16.03 -19.12
N ARG A 185 15.21 16.63 -18.86
CA ARG A 185 15.06 18.10 -18.95
C ARG A 185 16.04 18.82 -18.01
N ASN A 186 16.17 18.36 -16.78
CA ASN A 186 17.10 18.93 -15.81
C ASN A 186 18.56 18.76 -16.25
N ALA A 187 18.92 17.65 -16.89
CA ALA A 187 20.25 17.46 -17.47
C ALA A 187 20.51 18.43 -18.64
N ALA A 188 19.52 18.63 -19.53
CA ALA A 188 19.61 19.60 -20.62
C ALA A 188 19.75 21.03 -20.08
N LEU A 189 18.95 21.44 -19.09
CA LEU A 189 19.05 22.74 -18.42
C LEU A 189 20.47 23.00 -17.90
N ARG A 190 21.05 22.04 -17.14
CA ARG A 190 22.42 22.19 -16.59
C ARG A 190 23.49 22.28 -17.67
N ARG A 191 23.38 21.49 -18.77
CA ARG A 191 24.33 21.53 -19.86
C ARG A 191 24.24 22.84 -20.62
N THR A 192 23.04 23.38 -20.85
CA THR A 192 22.83 24.67 -21.51
C THR A 192 23.35 25.82 -20.62
N ALA A 193 23.08 25.81 -19.32
CA ALA A 193 23.59 26.81 -18.40
C ALA A 193 25.14 26.80 -18.30
N ALA A 194 25.77 25.66 -18.48
CA ALA A 194 27.24 25.52 -18.53
C ALA A 194 27.86 25.81 -19.90
N GLY A 195 27.05 26.19 -20.92
CA GLY A 195 27.53 26.50 -22.28
C GLY A 195 27.86 25.26 -23.13
N TYR A 196 27.51 24.04 -22.69
CA TYR A 196 27.77 22.81 -23.45
C TYR A 196 26.66 22.42 -24.43
N SER A 197 25.52 23.13 -24.45
CA SER A 197 24.38 22.83 -25.31
C SER A 197 23.61 24.11 -25.64
N SER A 198 22.85 24.09 -26.72
CA SER A 198 21.95 25.19 -27.09
C SER A 198 20.63 25.09 -26.29
N ARG A 199 19.85 26.20 -26.27
CA ARG A 199 18.52 26.23 -25.70
C ARG A 199 17.54 25.29 -26.40
N ASP A 200 17.69 25.11 -27.70
CA ASP A 200 16.83 24.24 -28.51
C ASP A 200 16.88 22.77 -28.04
N ALA A 201 18.01 22.35 -27.42
CA ALA A 201 18.15 21.01 -26.86
C ALA A 201 17.21 20.74 -25.66
N ILE A 202 16.59 21.79 -25.10
CA ILE A 202 15.65 21.66 -23.97
C ILE A 202 14.22 21.41 -24.47
N ALA A 203 13.87 21.92 -25.68
CA ALA A 203 12.51 21.91 -26.20
C ALA A 203 11.85 20.51 -26.24
N PRO A 204 12.49 19.44 -26.78
CA PRO A 204 11.89 18.11 -26.83
C PRO A 204 11.53 17.57 -25.42
N TRP A 205 12.39 17.85 -24.43
CA TRP A 205 12.15 17.45 -23.05
C TRP A 205 11.04 18.28 -22.39
N THR A 206 10.89 19.57 -22.79
CA THR A 206 9.80 20.43 -22.31
C THR A 206 8.46 19.91 -22.80
N GLU A 207 8.34 19.51 -24.07
CA GLU A 207 7.15 18.88 -24.64
C GLU A 207 6.81 17.57 -23.92
N GLN A 208 7.79 16.71 -23.70
CA GLN A 208 7.59 15.43 -23.01
C GLN A 208 7.17 15.62 -21.55
N VAL A 209 7.80 16.55 -20.83
CA VAL A 209 7.44 16.90 -19.44
C VAL A 209 6.02 17.46 -19.37
N ALA A 210 5.61 18.33 -20.31
CA ALA A 210 4.26 18.85 -20.37
C ALA A 210 3.23 17.72 -20.60
N ALA A 211 3.46 16.87 -21.60
CA ALA A 211 2.55 15.79 -21.96
C ALA A 211 2.39 14.75 -20.86
N LEU A 212 3.50 14.21 -20.32
CA LEU A 212 3.47 13.22 -19.24
C LEU A 212 3.00 13.82 -17.92
N GLY A 213 3.39 15.07 -17.65
CA GLY A 213 3.00 15.79 -16.45
C GLY A 213 1.49 16.02 -16.39
N SER A 214 0.86 16.46 -17.46
CA SER A 214 -0.60 16.65 -17.53
C SER A 214 -1.35 15.33 -17.32
N LYS A 215 -0.90 14.24 -17.95
CA LYS A 215 -1.48 12.90 -17.76
C LYS A 215 -1.35 12.42 -16.32
N LEU A 216 -0.21 12.71 -15.65
CA LEU A 216 0.01 12.31 -14.26
C LEU A 216 -0.86 13.12 -13.29
N VAL A 217 -1.01 14.44 -13.50
CA VAL A 217 -1.93 15.31 -12.75
C VAL A 217 -3.37 14.80 -12.88
N GLU A 218 -3.84 14.56 -14.10
CA GLU A 218 -5.18 14.01 -14.36
C GLU A 218 -5.39 12.68 -13.61
N SER A 219 -4.43 11.76 -13.72
CA SER A 219 -4.50 10.44 -13.09
C SER A 219 -4.54 10.51 -11.56
N ARG A 220 -3.74 11.39 -10.95
CA ARG A 220 -3.77 11.60 -9.48
C ARG A 220 -5.05 12.27 -9.02
N THR A 221 -5.55 13.25 -9.78
CA THR A 221 -6.84 13.92 -9.49
C THR A 221 -7.97 12.89 -9.50
N GLU A 222 -8.01 12.02 -10.51
CA GLU A 222 -8.99 10.94 -10.59
C GLU A 222 -8.90 9.98 -9.41
N VAL A 223 -7.70 9.52 -9.05
CA VAL A 223 -7.49 8.60 -7.91
C VAL A 223 -7.95 9.23 -6.60
N VAL A 224 -7.60 10.50 -6.36
CA VAL A 224 -8.03 11.22 -5.15
C VAL A 224 -9.55 11.37 -5.13
N ALA A 225 -10.17 11.74 -6.25
CA ALA A 225 -11.62 11.86 -6.35
C ALA A 225 -12.35 10.53 -6.10
N LEU A 226 -11.79 9.40 -6.56
CA LEU A 226 -12.34 8.06 -6.33
C LEU A 226 -12.22 7.60 -4.87
N LEU A 227 -11.11 7.95 -4.21
CA LEU A 227 -10.88 7.55 -2.82
C LEU A 227 -11.58 8.45 -1.80
N ALA A 228 -11.77 9.74 -2.11
CA ALA A 228 -12.20 10.75 -1.15
C ALA A 228 -13.53 10.41 -0.44
N PRO A 229 -14.59 9.92 -1.12
CA PRO A 229 -15.85 9.57 -0.43
C PRO A 229 -15.66 8.43 0.57
N GLY A 230 -15.01 7.33 0.16
CA GLY A 230 -14.74 6.18 1.03
C GLY A 230 -13.80 6.54 2.17
N PHE A 231 -12.80 7.39 1.92
CA PHE A 231 -11.91 7.88 2.97
C PHE A 231 -12.66 8.68 4.04
N ALA A 232 -13.52 9.63 3.63
CA ALA A 232 -14.31 10.43 4.57
C ALA A 232 -15.25 9.55 5.41
N GLU A 233 -15.94 8.57 4.77
CA GLU A 233 -16.81 7.63 5.48
C GLU A 233 -16.03 6.77 6.49
N ARG A 234 -14.90 6.17 6.09
CA ARG A 234 -14.11 5.33 7.00
C ARG A 234 -13.46 6.12 8.13
N ALA A 235 -13.05 7.35 7.85
CA ALA A 235 -12.48 8.24 8.86
C ALA A 235 -13.54 8.62 9.91
N ASP A 236 -14.75 8.97 9.49
CA ASP A 236 -15.85 9.30 10.39
C ASP A 236 -16.24 8.12 11.30
N GLU A 237 -16.35 6.91 10.72
CA GLU A 237 -16.59 5.68 11.47
C GLU A 237 -15.53 5.40 12.55
N LEU A 238 -14.27 5.69 12.23
CA LEU A 238 -13.14 5.53 13.14
C LEU A 238 -13.02 6.67 14.17
N GLY A 239 -13.91 7.66 14.13
CA GLY A 239 -13.92 8.80 15.04
C GLY A 239 -12.95 9.93 14.66
N LEU A 240 -12.70 10.09 13.36
CA LEU A 240 -12.01 11.24 12.77
C LEU A 240 -12.99 12.01 11.87
N PRO A 241 -13.88 12.83 12.45
CA PRO A 241 -14.94 13.50 11.70
C PRO A 241 -14.40 14.56 10.75
N SER A 242 -15.19 14.84 9.71
CA SER A 242 -14.87 15.86 8.70
C SER A 242 -13.50 15.68 8.03
N ALA A 243 -13.01 14.43 7.97
CA ALA A 243 -11.77 14.12 7.26
C ALA A 243 -11.96 14.30 5.75
N ARG A 244 -10.98 14.94 5.12
CA ARG A 244 -10.97 15.21 3.67
C ARG A 244 -9.59 14.93 3.08
N MET A 245 -9.58 14.61 1.79
CA MET A 245 -8.36 14.60 0.99
C MET A 245 -8.56 15.47 -0.24
N THR A 246 -7.55 16.26 -0.59
CA THR A 246 -7.59 17.17 -1.72
C THR A 246 -6.26 17.10 -2.46
N TYR A 247 -6.31 16.93 -3.78
CA TYR A 247 -5.11 17.02 -4.61
C TYR A 247 -4.80 18.48 -4.91
N GLU A 248 -3.57 18.90 -4.64
CA GLU A 248 -3.04 20.22 -4.96
C GLU A 248 -1.94 20.07 -6.00
N GLY A 249 -2.27 20.39 -7.24
CA GLY A 249 -1.34 20.31 -8.34
C GLY A 249 -1.84 21.08 -9.55
N VAL A 250 -0.89 21.42 -10.42
CA VAL A 250 -1.16 22.16 -11.66
C VAL A 250 -0.56 21.41 -12.83
N SER A 251 -1.36 21.17 -13.88
CA SER A 251 -0.88 20.60 -15.13
C SER A 251 0.16 21.51 -15.77
N PRO A 252 1.38 21.02 -16.04
CA PRO A 252 2.39 21.79 -16.72
C PRO A 252 2.03 21.91 -18.20
N THR A 253 1.95 23.14 -18.71
CA THR A 253 1.83 23.42 -20.15
C THR A 253 3.19 23.78 -20.71
N ILE A 254 3.40 23.61 -22.04
CA ILE A 254 4.63 24.03 -22.72
C ILE A 254 4.87 25.52 -22.46
N ALA A 255 3.86 26.36 -22.67
CA ALA A 255 3.95 27.80 -22.45
C ALA A 255 4.34 28.17 -21.00
N ALA A 256 3.79 27.47 -20.01
CA ALA A 256 4.12 27.73 -18.61
C ALA A 256 5.56 27.30 -18.26
N LEU A 257 6.07 26.20 -18.85
CA LEU A 257 7.44 25.75 -18.69
C LEU A 257 8.44 26.70 -19.41
N GLU A 258 8.09 27.20 -20.58
CA GLU A 258 8.88 28.17 -21.33
C GLU A 258 8.95 29.54 -20.61
N ALA A 259 7.84 30.02 -20.08
CA ALA A 259 7.80 31.25 -19.29
C ALA A 259 8.70 31.20 -18.04
N ARG A 260 9.07 30.00 -17.57
CA ARG A 260 9.98 29.80 -16.43
C ARG A 260 11.42 29.44 -16.83
N LEU A 261 11.71 29.33 -18.12
CA LEU A 261 12.96 28.77 -18.65
C LEU A 261 14.21 29.43 -18.04
N GLU A 262 14.25 30.76 -17.94
CA GLU A 262 15.38 31.49 -17.37
C GLU A 262 15.63 31.08 -15.90
N ARG A 263 14.58 31.02 -15.10
CA ARG A 263 14.67 30.59 -13.67
C ARG A 263 15.06 29.11 -13.55
N ASP A 264 14.60 28.27 -14.46
CA ASP A 264 14.94 26.85 -14.49
C ASP A 264 16.41 26.65 -14.92
N LEU A 265 16.95 27.48 -15.84
CA LEU A 265 18.36 27.51 -16.23
C LEU A 265 19.24 27.92 -15.05
N GLU A 266 18.90 29.00 -14.33
CA GLU A 266 19.64 29.46 -13.15
C GLU A 266 19.71 28.38 -12.05
N ARG A 267 18.62 27.60 -11.87
CA ARG A 267 18.53 26.54 -10.83
C ARG A 267 19.06 25.19 -11.31
N GLY A 268 19.21 24.99 -12.61
CA GLY A 268 19.52 23.68 -13.21
C GLY A 268 18.44 22.62 -12.97
N ALA A 269 17.18 23.07 -12.72
CA ALA A 269 16.08 22.19 -12.33
C ALA A 269 14.72 22.76 -12.75
N THR A 270 13.81 21.87 -13.14
CA THR A 270 12.41 22.20 -13.50
C THR A 270 11.61 22.59 -12.26
N GLY A 271 11.07 23.81 -12.27
CA GLY A 271 10.36 24.40 -11.13
C GLY A 271 8.82 24.37 -11.25
N LEU A 272 8.25 23.57 -12.16
CA LEU A 272 6.80 23.43 -12.37
C LEU A 272 6.46 21.99 -12.75
N GLY A 273 5.41 21.43 -12.14
CA GLY A 273 4.83 20.16 -12.53
C GLY A 273 4.62 19.20 -11.36
N PRO A 274 4.05 17.99 -11.63
CA PRO A 274 3.54 17.06 -10.61
C PRO A 274 4.59 16.46 -9.68
N HIS A 275 5.87 16.69 -9.89
CA HIS A 275 6.93 16.34 -8.92
C HIS A 275 6.97 17.30 -7.73
N LEU A 276 6.22 18.42 -7.77
CA LEU A 276 6.09 19.41 -6.69
C LEU A 276 4.72 19.36 -6.00
N ASP A 277 3.74 18.67 -6.59
CA ASP A 277 2.37 18.59 -6.11
C ASP A 277 2.26 17.90 -4.74
N ASP A 278 1.10 18.07 -4.09
CA ASP A 278 0.77 17.39 -2.85
C ASP A 278 -0.66 16.85 -2.83
N VAL A 279 -0.94 15.97 -1.86
CA VAL A 279 -2.29 15.59 -1.47
C VAL A 279 -2.48 15.97 -0.01
N LEU A 280 -3.34 16.94 0.24
CA LEU A 280 -3.65 17.39 1.59
C LEU A 280 -4.63 16.42 2.26
N LEU A 281 -4.32 16.07 3.51
CA LEU A 281 -5.16 15.27 4.39
C LEU A 281 -5.56 16.16 5.57
N THR A 282 -6.84 16.49 5.69
CA THR A 282 -7.34 17.43 6.70
C THR A 282 -8.46 16.79 7.54
N SER A 283 -8.69 17.32 8.74
CA SER A 283 -9.90 17.10 9.54
C SER A 283 -10.48 18.49 9.90
N GLY A 284 -11.65 18.79 9.34
CA GLY A 284 -12.15 20.15 9.29
C GLY A 284 -11.19 21.05 8.52
N THR A 285 -10.70 22.12 9.17
CA THR A 285 -9.73 23.07 8.62
C THR A 285 -8.28 22.74 8.97
N ARG A 286 -8.03 21.72 9.82
CA ARG A 286 -6.69 21.39 10.32
C ARG A 286 -5.97 20.43 9.38
N ASP A 287 -4.76 20.76 8.96
CA ASP A 287 -3.84 19.83 8.28
C ASP A 287 -3.37 18.73 9.27
N LEU A 288 -3.66 17.47 8.96
CA LEU A 288 -3.32 16.33 9.81
C LEU A 288 -1.81 16.04 9.89
N ARG A 289 -1.03 16.52 8.92
CA ARG A 289 0.42 16.41 8.97
C ARG A 289 0.98 17.29 10.10
N SER A 290 0.54 18.54 10.17
CA SER A 290 1.11 19.56 11.05
C SER A 290 0.44 19.58 12.41
N PHE A 291 -0.86 19.33 12.47
CA PHE A 291 -1.70 19.52 13.66
C PHE A 291 -2.41 18.26 14.15
N GLY A 292 -2.28 17.14 13.42
CA GLY A 292 -2.88 15.88 13.82
C GLY A 292 -2.09 15.22 14.96
N SER A 293 -2.80 14.75 15.99
CA SER A 293 -2.22 13.86 17.01
C SER A 293 -1.76 12.53 16.38
N GLN A 294 -0.90 11.80 17.06
CA GLN A 294 -0.46 10.47 16.58
C GLN A 294 -1.64 9.52 16.33
N GLY A 295 -2.66 9.58 17.22
CA GLY A 295 -3.88 8.80 17.06
C GLY A 295 -4.65 9.19 15.80
N GLU A 296 -4.89 10.49 15.55
CA GLU A 296 -5.58 10.97 14.34
C GLU A 296 -4.81 10.59 13.06
N GLN A 297 -3.48 10.68 13.06
CA GLN A 297 -2.65 10.28 11.92
C GLN A 297 -2.73 8.78 11.64
N ARG A 298 -2.81 7.92 12.67
CA ARG A 298 -3.02 6.47 12.52
C ARG A 298 -4.41 6.16 11.98
N LEU A 299 -5.45 6.80 12.50
CA LEU A 299 -6.80 6.67 11.98
C LEU A 299 -6.88 7.11 10.52
N THR A 300 -6.17 8.17 10.14
CA THR A 300 -6.07 8.61 8.74
C THR A 300 -5.49 7.53 7.85
N VAL A 301 -4.36 6.93 8.23
CA VAL A 301 -3.74 5.83 7.44
C VAL A 301 -4.65 4.61 7.36
N LEU A 302 -5.32 4.27 8.46
CA LEU A 302 -6.26 3.14 8.50
C LEU A 302 -7.49 3.42 7.62
N ALA A 303 -8.07 4.63 7.69
CA ALA A 303 -9.18 5.04 6.83
C ALA A 303 -8.80 5.00 5.33
N LEU A 304 -7.59 5.47 4.97
CA LEU A 304 -7.06 5.36 3.61
C LEU A 304 -6.96 3.91 3.15
N LEU A 305 -6.43 3.02 3.99
CA LEU A 305 -6.28 1.60 3.68
C LEU A 305 -7.64 0.93 3.48
N LEU A 306 -8.61 1.19 4.36
CA LEU A 306 -9.96 0.62 4.25
C LEU A 306 -10.72 1.17 3.02
N ALA A 307 -10.59 2.46 2.72
CA ALA A 307 -11.16 3.06 1.52
C ALA A 307 -10.55 2.44 0.25
N GLU A 308 -9.23 2.28 0.22
CA GLU A 308 -8.52 1.63 -0.88
C GLU A 308 -8.96 0.16 -1.03
N ALA A 309 -9.12 -0.58 0.06
CA ALA A 309 -9.57 -1.96 0.05
C ALA A 309 -10.96 -2.10 -0.56
N THR A 310 -11.90 -1.23 -0.16
CA THR A 310 -13.25 -1.18 -0.73
C THR A 310 -13.21 -0.88 -2.23
N LEU A 311 -12.45 0.15 -2.64
CA LEU A 311 -12.37 0.56 -4.04
C LEU A 311 -11.74 -0.52 -4.93
N ILE A 312 -10.72 -1.26 -4.43
CA ILE A 312 -10.14 -2.41 -5.14
C ILE A 312 -11.17 -3.52 -5.29
N ALA A 313 -11.91 -3.84 -4.22
CA ALA A 313 -12.92 -4.88 -4.25
C ALA A 313 -14.03 -4.56 -5.26
N ASP A 314 -14.51 -3.32 -5.30
CA ASP A 314 -15.55 -2.87 -6.23
C ASP A 314 -15.08 -2.92 -7.69
N ARG A 315 -13.81 -2.53 -7.96
CA ARG A 315 -13.26 -2.49 -9.32
C ARG A 315 -12.79 -3.83 -9.85
N ARG A 316 -12.24 -4.68 -8.98
CA ARG A 316 -11.69 -5.98 -9.38
C ARG A 316 -12.66 -7.13 -9.17
N GLY A 317 -13.77 -6.91 -8.46
CA GLY A 317 -14.74 -7.95 -8.12
C GLY A 317 -14.27 -8.91 -7.03
N PHE A 318 -13.10 -8.67 -6.42
CA PHE A 318 -12.58 -9.48 -5.31
C PHE A 318 -11.86 -8.63 -4.26
N ALA A 319 -11.95 -9.05 -3.00
CA ALA A 319 -11.33 -8.35 -1.89
C ALA A 319 -9.81 -8.53 -1.88
N PRO A 320 -9.03 -7.49 -1.53
CA PRO A 320 -7.60 -7.62 -1.32
C PRO A 320 -7.30 -8.42 -0.03
N LEU A 321 -6.13 -9.09 -0.01
CA LEU A 321 -5.54 -9.60 1.22
C LEU A 321 -5.09 -8.43 2.09
N LEU A 322 -5.56 -8.38 3.34
CA LEU A 322 -5.18 -7.35 4.30
C LEU A 322 -4.14 -7.88 5.28
N LEU A 323 -3.00 -7.22 5.39
CA LEU A 323 -1.92 -7.53 6.30
C LEU A 323 -1.76 -6.36 7.29
N LEU A 324 -2.22 -6.54 8.54
CA LEU A 324 -2.30 -5.46 9.52
C LEU A 324 -1.32 -5.74 10.69
N ASP A 325 -0.17 -5.07 10.65
CA ASP A 325 0.87 -5.25 11.66
C ASP A 325 0.68 -4.28 12.82
N ASP A 326 0.44 -4.83 14.01
CA ASP A 326 0.29 -4.12 15.30
C ASP A 326 -0.73 -2.97 15.29
N VAL A 327 -1.79 -3.12 14.48
CA VAL A 327 -2.81 -2.06 14.34
C VAL A 327 -3.67 -1.90 15.59
N LEU A 328 -3.86 -2.97 16.36
CA LEU A 328 -4.77 -2.99 17.51
C LEU A 328 -4.19 -2.33 18.77
N SER A 329 -2.87 -2.27 18.92
CA SER A 329 -2.21 -1.78 20.15
C SER A 329 -2.60 -0.34 20.51
N GLU A 330 -2.89 0.48 19.50
CA GLU A 330 -3.10 1.92 19.62
C GLU A 330 -4.59 2.33 19.47
N LEU A 331 -5.47 1.35 19.28
CA LEU A 331 -6.91 1.59 19.14
C LEU A 331 -7.62 1.32 20.46
N ASP A 332 -8.56 2.19 20.83
CA ASP A 332 -9.50 1.95 21.92
C ASP A 332 -10.47 0.79 21.58
N PRO A 333 -11.17 0.22 22.59
CA PRO A 333 -12.07 -0.92 22.37
C PRO A 333 -13.21 -0.66 21.37
N GLY A 334 -13.68 0.59 21.25
CA GLY A 334 -14.70 0.98 20.30
C GLY A 334 -14.18 0.88 18.85
N ARG A 335 -13.03 1.48 18.60
CA ARG A 335 -12.37 1.47 17.27
C ARG A 335 -11.90 0.08 16.86
N ARG A 336 -11.45 -0.75 17.82
CA ARG A 336 -11.14 -2.18 17.55
C ARG A 336 -12.35 -2.92 17.04
N ARG A 337 -13.55 -2.70 17.63
CA ARG A 337 -14.81 -3.31 17.16
C ARG A 337 -15.18 -2.86 15.75
N ILE A 338 -15.06 -1.57 15.46
CA ILE A 338 -15.31 -1.04 14.13
C ILE A 338 -14.37 -1.67 13.11
N LEU A 339 -13.05 -1.68 13.39
CA LEU A 339 -12.06 -2.29 12.51
C LEU A 339 -12.37 -3.77 12.29
N ALA A 340 -12.57 -4.55 13.36
CA ALA A 340 -12.87 -5.98 13.28
C ALA A 340 -14.12 -6.29 12.44
N SER A 341 -15.19 -5.47 12.58
CA SER A 341 -16.41 -5.63 11.79
C SER A 341 -16.21 -5.32 10.30
N ARG A 342 -15.24 -4.45 9.97
CA ARG A 342 -14.92 -4.09 8.57
C ARG A 342 -14.04 -5.12 7.89
N ILE A 343 -13.07 -5.69 8.60
CA ILE A 343 -12.11 -6.65 8.05
C ILE A 343 -12.55 -8.12 8.21
N GLY A 344 -13.45 -8.41 9.16
CA GLY A 344 -13.97 -9.76 9.46
C GLY A 344 -15.01 -10.27 8.47
N GLY A 345 -15.28 -9.53 7.37
CA GLY A 345 -16.23 -9.91 6.34
C GLY A 345 -15.77 -11.09 5.47
N GLN A 346 -15.86 -10.96 4.16
CA GLN A 346 -15.71 -12.07 3.21
C GLN A 346 -14.34 -12.15 2.53
N GLY A 347 -13.39 -11.28 2.93
CA GLY A 347 -12.01 -11.32 2.50
C GLY A 347 -11.10 -12.09 3.45
N GLN A 348 -9.79 -12.03 3.23
CA GLN A 348 -8.81 -12.58 4.14
C GLN A 348 -7.97 -11.44 4.74
N ALA A 349 -7.88 -11.44 6.08
CA ALA A 349 -7.10 -10.44 6.81
C ALA A 349 -6.25 -11.13 7.87
N LEU A 350 -4.96 -10.82 7.91
CA LEU A 350 -4.07 -11.23 8.99
C LEU A 350 -3.77 -10.02 9.87
N VAL A 351 -4.04 -10.15 11.16
CA VAL A 351 -3.84 -9.07 12.14
C VAL A 351 -2.85 -9.57 13.19
N THR A 352 -1.76 -8.84 13.41
CA THR A 352 -0.82 -9.19 14.48
C THR A 352 -1.17 -8.48 15.78
N SER A 353 -0.92 -9.17 16.89
CA SER A 353 -1.08 -8.64 18.26
C SER A 353 -0.10 -9.30 19.22
N THR A 354 0.09 -8.72 20.39
CA THR A 354 0.81 -9.33 21.50
C THR A 354 -0.09 -10.22 22.36
N THR A 355 -1.42 -10.04 22.28
CA THR A 355 -2.40 -10.77 23.07
C THR A 355 -3.64 -11.12 22.25
N SER A 356 -4.25 -12.26 22.50
CA SER A 356 -5.50 -12.67 21.86
C SER A 356 -6.69 -11.81 22.28
N ALA A 357 -6.68 -11.28 23.50
CA ALA A 357 -7.75 -10.41 24.01
C ALA A 357 -7.83 -9.04 23.32
N ALA A 358 -6.86 -8.68 22.45
CA ALA A 358 -6.88 -7.41 21.75
C ALA A 358 -8.00 -7.31 20.70
N LEU A 359 -8.46 -8.44 20.15
CA LEU A 359 -9.52 -8.50 19.15
C LEU A 359 -10.88 -8.71 19.83
N PRO A 360 -11.87 -7.84 19.59
CA PRO A 360 -13.18 -7.91 20.25
C PRO A 360 -14.19 -8.85 19.57
N VAL A 361 -13.73 -9.63 18.61
CA VAL A 361 -14.51 -10.65 17.88
C VAL A 361 -13.71 -11.94 17.82
N GLU A 362 -14.38 -13.08 17.69
CA GLU A 362 -13.72 -14.36 17.49
C GLU A 362 -13.10 -14.42 16.09
N PRO A 363 -11.77 -14.66 15.97
CA PRO A 363 -11.14 -14.83 14.68
C PRO A 363 -11.50 -16.19 14.07
N ALA A 364 -11.49 -16.28 12.73
CA ALA A 364 -11.64 -17.56 12.03
C ALA A 364 -10.47 -18.52 12.37
N GLN A 365 -9.29 -17.95 12.64
CA GLN A 365 -8.12 -18.73 13.05
C GLN A 365 -7.26 -17.90 14.01
N LEU A 366 -6.75 -18.59 15.06
CA LEU A 366 -5.72 -18.05 15.96
C LEU A 366 -4.39 -18.74 15.65
N LEU A 367 -3.35 -17.94 15.39
CA LEU A 367 -1.98 -18.42 15.22
C LEU A 367 -1.10 -17.92 16.35
N ARG A 368 -0.36 -18.82 16.98
CA ARG A 368 0.63 -18.50 18.02
C ARG A 368 2.03 -18.52 17.42
N VAL A 369 2.72 -17.40 17.51
CA VAL A 369 4.07 -17.23 16.95
C VAL A 369 5.09 -17.22 18.08
N SER A 370 6.06 -18.11 18.00
CA SER A 370 7.29 -18.15 18.78
C SER A 370 8.51 -18.06 17.85
N PRO A 371 9.73 -17.82 18.35
CA PRO A 371 10.89 -17.67 17.48
C PRO A 371 11.09 -18.86 16.53
N GLY A 372 10.89 -18.60 15.22
CA GLY A 372 11.04 -19.59 14.15
C GLY A 372 9.88 -20.59 13.98
N GLN A 373 8.80 -20.48 14.76
CA GLN A 373 7.67 -21.41 14.75
C GLN A 373 6.33 -20.67 14.74
N VAL A 374 5.33 -21.28 14.11
CA VAL A 374 3.92 -20.83 14.11
C VAL A 374 3.05 -22.04 14.33
N GLU A 375 2.14 -22.00 15.29
CA GLU A 375 1.22 -23.06 15.63
C GLU A 375 -0.23 -22.55 15.56
N ALA A 376 -1.16 -23.38 15.09
CA ALA A 376 -2.57 -23.12 15.20
C ALA A 376 -2.98 -23.24 16.67
N GLY A 377 -3.70 -22.22 17.18
CA GLY A 377 -4.12 -22.14 18.59
C GLY A 377 -5.55 -22.56 18.81
#